data_7d9d357986a6dcd78bc0a68ff6a68ef3
#
_entry.id   7d9d357986a6dcd78bc0a68ff6a68ef3
#
_cell.length_a   1.000
_cell.length_b   1.000
_cell.length_c   1.000
_cell.angle_alpha   90.00
_cell.angle_beta   90.00
_cell.angle_gamma   90.00
#
_symmetry.space_group_name_H-M   'P 1'
#
loop_
_entity.id
_entity.type
_entity.pdbx_description
1 polymer ?
#
loop_
_entity_poly.entity_id
_entity_poly.type
_entity_poly.pdbx_seq_one_letter_code
_entity_poly.pdbx_strand_id
1 'polypeptide(L)'
;MSTPHTRRRATRITAAVLTGLCAISMSACAGSSTEKSSSSSSGPARTVMSCNEKLTFTSVPKRVIMLGDTDASTMNALGVLNHVVARAGRIKEGAYDAKTLAKLKAIPTIASQELNTGGVKVSTETILDQHADLVIGYDTGVDRDALRKSGVKMYSTDAMCTDKKPPAPATFSQVKDEVTKVGQIFDVPDKAKQVNKELDAK
;
A
#
# COMPACT_ATOMS: atom_id res chain seq x y z
N MET A 1 -20.75 22.39 -54.86
CA MET A 1 -19.71 22.13 -55.89
C MET A 1 -18.81 21.04 -55.33
N SER A 2 -19.06 19.89 -55.80
CA SER A 2 -18.28 18.91 -56.54
C SER A 2 -17.37 18.04 -55.67
N THR A 3 -17.86 16.83 -55.41
CA THR A 3 -17.07 15.61 -55.24
C THR A 3 -16.36 15.21 -56.56
N PRO A 4 -15.31 14.41 -56.60
CA PRO A 4 -15.57 13.07 -57.04
C PRO A 4 -14.83 11.93 -56.36
N HIS A 5 -15.51 10.79 -56.42
CA HIS A 5 -15.11 9.38 -56.31
C HIS A 5 -13.89 8.95 -57.12
N THR A 6 -13.15 7.94 -56.64
CA THR A 6 -12.55 6.86 -57.45
C THR A 6 -12.22 5.69 -56.52
N ARG A 7 -12.98 4.60 -56.61
CA ARG A 7 -12.95 3.33 -57.35
C ARG A 7 -11.72 2.42 -57.05
N ARG A 8 -12.04 1.38 -56.31
CA ARG A 8 -11.83 -0.07 -56.51
C ARG A 8 -10.55 -0.55 -57.25
N ARG A 9 -9.86 -1.50 -56.66
CA ARG A 9 -9.46 -2.76 -57.33
C ARG A 9 -9.38 -3.91 -56.35
N ALA A 10 -10.23 -4.89 -56.59
CA ALA A 10 -10.15 -6.24 -56.04
C ALA A 10 -9.20 -7.06 -56.95
N THR A 11 -8.36 -7.88 -56.39
CA THR A 11 -7.66 -8.93 -57.12
C THR A 11 -7.87 -10.24 -56.37
N ARG A 12 -8.67 -11.09 -56.98
CA ARG A 12 -8.82 -12.51 -56.63
C ARG A 12 -7.69 -13.27 -57.38
N ILE A 13 -6.98 -14.16 -56.71
CA ILE A 13 -6.28 -15.26 -57.38
C ILE A 13 -6.47 -16.53 -56.54
N THR A 14 -6.92 -17.49 -57.24
CA THR A 14 -7.38 -18.87 -57.10
C THR A 14 -6.37 -19.86 -56.48
N ALA A 15 -6.95 -20.79 -55.80
CA ALA A 15 -6.68 -22.19 -55.49
C ALA A 15 -5.44 -22.91 -56.08
N ALA A 16 -4.80 -23.70 -55.23
CA ALA A 16 -4.23 -24.98 -55.59
C ALA A 16 -4.28 -25.94 -54.39
N VAL A 17 -5.07 -26.99 -54.56
CA VAL A 17 -5.17 -28.19 -53.72
C VAL A 17 -3.95 -29.06 -54.02
N LEU A 18 -3.23 -29.53 -53.02
CA LEU A 18 -2.38 -30.71 -53.09
C LEU A 18 -2.50 -31.51 -51.80
N THR A 19 -3.20 -32.63 -51.98
CA THR A 19 -3.31 -33.77 -51.08
C THR A 19 -1.96 -34.45 -50.88
N GLY A 20 -1.53 -34.64 -49.64
CA GLY A 20 -0.38 -35.45 -49.27
C GLY A 20 -0.64 -36.13 -47.92
N LEU A 21 -1.11 -37.38 -47.99
CA LEU A 21 -1.15 -38.34 -46.89
C LEU A 21 0.27 -38.72 -46.49
N CYS A 22 0.66 -38.58 -45.25
CA CYS A 22 1.73 -39.38 -44.65
C CYS A 22 1.48 -39.58 -43.14
N ALA A 23 1.66 -40.83 -42.77
CA ALA A 23 1.29 -41.49 -41.54
C ALA A 23 2.10 -41.09 -40.31
N ILE A 24 1.42 -41.08 -39.18
CA ILE A 24 1.73 -41.63 -37.84
C ILE A 24 3.19 -41.59 -37.39
N SER A 25 3.46 -40.75 -36.39
CA SER A 25 4.39 -41.07 -35.31
C SER A 25 3.89 -40.39 -34.01
N MET A 26 3.27 -41.22 -33.15
CA MET A 26 3.06 -40.88 -31.74
C MET A 26 4.41 -40.79 -31.06
N SER A 27 4.83 -39.59 -30.69
CA SER A 27 5.85 -39.37 -29.68
C SER A 27 5.21 -38.48 -28.61
N ALA A 28 4.78 -39.11 -27.56
CA ALA A 28 4.43 -38.43 -26.29
C ALA A 28 5.71 -37.88 -25.69
N CYS A 29 5.98 -36.59 -25.93
CA CYS A 29 6.84 -35.79 -25.07
C CYS A 29 5.92 -34.87 -24.29
N ALA A 30 5.67 -35.25 -23.04
CA ALA A 30 5.17 -34.35 -22.01
C ALA A 30 6.23 -33.25 -21.80
N GLY A 31 6.19 -32.22 -22.63
CA GLY A 31 6.87 -30.97 -22.44
C GLY A 31 6.05 -30.17 -21.42
N SER A 32 6.37 -30.32 -20.13
CA SER A 32 6.02 -29.33 -19.13
C SER A 32 6.59 -28.00 -19.60
N SER A 33 5.78 -27.18 -20.25
CA SER A 33 5.98 -25.75 -20.32
C SER A 33 5.82 -25.24 -18.90
N THR A 34 6.93 -25.22 -18.16
CA THR A 34 7.05 -24.45 -16.94
C THR A 34 6.89 -23.00 -17.33
N GLU A 35 5.65 -22.52 -17.39
CA GLU A 35 5.39 -21.11 -17.22
C GLU A 35 6.07 -20.71 -15.93
N LYS A 36 7.13 -19.95 -16.09
CA LYS A 36 7.83 -19.29 -14.98
C LYS A 36 6.88 -18.22 -14.46
N SER A 37 5.84 -18.69 -13.76
CA SER A 37 5.06 -17.84 -12.86
C SER A 37 6.10 -17.21 -11.96
N SER A 38 6.33 -15.92 -12.13
CA SER A 38 7.02 -15.11 -11.15
C SER A 38 6.20 -15.15 -9.87
N SER A 39 6.41 -16.20 -9.07
CA SER A 39 5.90 -16.27 -7.72
C SER A 39 6.57 -15.13 -6.96
N SER A 40 5.89 -13.97 -6.90
CA SER A 40 6.08 -13.08 -5.77
C SER A 40 5.90 -13.94 -4.53
N SER A 41 6.96 -14.19 -3.78
CA SER A 41 6.92 -14.92 -2.54
C SER A 41 6.05 -14.13 -1.56
N SER A 42 4.74 -14.37 -1.60
CA SER A 42 3.83 -13.90 -0.58
C SER A 42 4.11 -14.76 0.66
N GLY A 43 4.74 -14.17 1.65
CA GLY A 43 4.87 -14.77 2.98
C GLY A 43 3.48 -15.11 3.56
N PRO A 44 3.40 -15.78 4.72
CA PRO A 44 2.13 -16.06 5.36
C PRO A 44 1.35 -14.76 5.57
N ALA A 45 0.04 -14.81 5.32
CA ALA A 45 -0.84 -13.66 5.45
C ALA A 45 -0.80 -13.13 6.89
N ARG A 46 -0.48 -11.86 7.06
CA ARG A 46 -0.43 -11.16 8.34
C ARG A 46 -1.71 -10.37 8.52
N THR A 47 -2.26 -10.39 9.72
CA THR A 47 -3.53 -9.72 10.03
C THR A 47 -3.37 -8.82 11.24
N VAL A 48 -3.83 -7.58 11.12
CA VAL A 48 -3.92 -6.62 12.23
C VAL A 48 -5.32 -6.01 12.30
N MET A 49 -5.71 -5.62 13.49
CA MET A 49 -6.93 -4.83 13.69
C MET A 49 -6.57 -3.34 13.62
N SER A 50 -7.34 -2.58 12.85
CA SER A 50 -7.27 -1.13 12.77
C SER A 50 -8.66 -0.57 12.96
N CYS A 51 -8.88 0.15 14.05
CA CYS A 51 -10.23 0.54 14.44
C CYS A 51 -11.14 -0.72 14.55
N ASN A 52 -12.23 -0.78 13.83
CA ASN A 52 -13.13 -1.94 13.81
C ASN A 52 -12.91 -2.83 12.57
N GLU A 53 -11.85 -2.59 11.80
CA GLU A 53 -11.55 -3.28 10.56
C GLU A 53 -10.40 -4.28 10.70
N LYS A 54 -10.56 -5.46 10.13
CA LYS A 54 -9.51 -6.47 10.01
C LYS A 54 -8.74 -6.27 8.72
N LEU A 55 -7.49 -5.85 8.81
CA LEU A 55 -6.61 -5.67 7.67
C LEU A 55 -5.71 -6.90 7.49
N THR A 56 -5.70 -7.46 6.28
CA THR A 56 -4.88 -8.62 5.92
C THR A 56 -3.84 -8.22 4.88
N PHE A 57 -2.57 -8.55 5.15
CA PHE A 57 -1.43 -8.26 4.29
C PHE A 57 -0.79 -9.56 3.81
N THR A 58 -0.79 -9.78 2.51
CA THR A 58 -0.12 -10.91 1.84
C THR A 58 1.28 -10.54 1.36
N SER A 59 1.59 -9.26 1.33
CA SER A 59 2.91 -8.68 1.02
C SER A 59 3.19 -7.49 1.92
N VAL A 60 4.45 -7.09 2.01
CA VAL A 60 4.84 -5.86 2.72
C VAL A 60 4.38 -4.65 1.89
N PRO A 61 3.71 -3.65 2.50
CA PRO A 61 3.36 -2.42 1.82
C PRO A 61 4.61 -1.72 1.29
N LYS A 62 4.56 -1.28 0.03
CA LYS A 62 5.70 -0.63 -0.64
C LYS A 62 5.49 0.86 -0.87
N ARG A 63 4.25 1.29 -0.92
CA ARG A 63 3.86 2.67 -1.23
C ARG A 63 2.87 3.18 -0.20
N VAL A 64 3.42 3.75 0.86
CA VAL A 64 2.64 4.23 2.01
C VAL A 64 2.41 5.74 1.90
N ILE A 65 1.18 6.17 2.13
CA ILE A 65 0.88 7.59 2.41
C ILE A 65 0.73 7.76 3.91
N MET A 66 1.43 8.71 4.48
CA MET A 66 1.33 9.05 5.90
C MET A 66 0.49 10.32 6.10
N LEU A 67 -0.58 10.20 6.89
CA LEU A 67 -1.47 11.32 7.24
C LEU A 67 -1.07 11.92 8.59
N GLY A 68 -0.57 13.14 8.55
CA GLY A 68 0.09 13.76 9.71
C GLY A 68 1.47 13.16 9.96
N ASP A 69 1.90 13.18 11.21
CA ASP A 69 3.20 12.66 11.65
C ASP A 69 3.12 11.72 12.86
N THR A 70 1.91 11.30 13.24
CA THR A 70 1.66 10.50 14.45
C THR A 70 2.42 9.18 14.44
N ASP A 71 2.47 8.50 13.31
CA ASP A 71 3.12 7.20 13.16
C ASP A 71 4.61 7.29 12.78
N ALA A 72 5.12 8.50 12.57
CA ALA A 72 6.48 8.74 12.09
C ALA A 72 7.56 8.16 13.02
N SER A 73 7.40 8.34 14.35
CA SER A 73 8.33 7.81 15.35
C SER A 73 8.37 6.28 15.33
N THR A 74 7.21 5.63 15.29
CA THR A 74 7.08 4.17 15.23
C THR A 74 7.69 3.63 13.95
N MET A 75 7.35 4.21 12.79
CA MET A 75 7.91 3.79 11.51
C MET A 75 9.42 3.99 11.43
N ASN A 76 9.94 5.10 11.98
CA ASN A 76 11.38 5.34 12.02
C ASN A 76 12.11 4.36 12.95
N ALA A 77 11.57 4.07 14.12
CA ALA A 77 12.13 3.10 15.07
C ALA A 77 12.17 1.68 14.50
N LEU A 78 11.14 1.30 13.76
CA LEU A 78 11.05 0.03 13.06
C LEU A 78 11.92 -0.03 11.78
N GLY A 79 12.44 1.11 11.31
CA GLY A 79 13.26 1.17 10.09
C GLY A 79 12.45 1.11 8.79
N VAL A 80 11.13 1.36 8.84
CA VAL A 80 10.21 1.23 7.71
C VAL A 80 9.72 2.57 7.15
N LEU A 81 10.28 3.68 7.62
CA LEU A 81 9.90 5.02 7.16
C LEU A 81 10.20 5.25 5.65
N ASN A 82 11.14 4.50 5.08
CA ASN A 82 11.48 4.53 3.66
C ASN A 82 10.36 3.98 2.74
N HIS A 83 9.36 3.30 3.27
CA HIS A 83 8.17 2.90 2.51
C HIS A 83 7.18 4.05 2.28
N VAL A 84 7.33 5.16 3.03
CA VAL A 84 6.47 6.35 2.87
C VAL A 84 6.89 7.12 1.63
N VAL A 85 6.03 7.09 0.61
CA VAL A 85 6.27 7.76 -0.69
C VAL A 85 5.70 9.17 -0.73
N ALA A 86 4.71 9.46 0.12
CA ALA A 86 4.10 10.77 0.24
C ALA A 86 3.51 10.98 1.63
N ARG A 87 3.37 12.22 2.03
CA ARG A 87 2.72 12.60 3.30
C ARG A 87 1.74 13.74 3.10
N ALA A 88 0.77 13.84 3.99
CA ALA A 88 -0.15 14.97 4.08
C ALA A 88 -0.07 15.60 5.47
N GLY A 89 -0.36 16.90 5.56
CA GLY A 89 -0.35 17.63 6.82
C GLY A 89 1.03 18.07 7.30
N ARG A 90 1.05 18.70 8.47
CA ARG A 90 2.25 19.29 9.07
C ARG A 90 3.06 18.28 9.87
N ILE A 91 4.34 18.56 10.02
CA ILE A 91 5.25 17.85 10.92
C ILE A 91 5.43 18.71 12.17
N LYS A 92 5.30 18.10 13.34
CA LYS A 92 5.62 18.72 14.64
C LYS A 92 7.14 18.70 14.84
N GLU A 93 7.84 19.64 14.24
CA GLU A 93 9.32 19.63 14.14
C GLU A 93 10.01 19.39 15.49
N GLY A 94 9.51 19.99 16.59
CA GLY A 94 10.08 19.83 17.93
C GLY A 94 9.89 18.44 18.56
N ALA A 95 9.15 17.52 17.90
CA ALA A 95 8.94 16.16 18.38
C ALA A 95 10.02 15.17 17.92
N TYR A 96 10.94 15.59 17.04
CA TYR A 96 11.90 14.71 16.38
C TYR A 96 13.33 15.20 16.56
N ASP A 97 14.28 14.23 16.62
CA ASP A 97 15.70 14.55 16.44
C ASP A 97 15.97 15.04 14.99
N ALA A 98 17.10 15.73 14.81
CA ALA A 98 17.44 16.35 13.53
C ALA A 98 17.51 15.35 12.36
N LYS A 99 17.97 14.11 12.60
CA LYS A 99 18.09 13.07 11.58
C LYS A 99 16.71 12.55 11.14
N THR A 100 15.84 12.31 12.09
CA THR A 100 14.44 11.88 11.81
C THR A 100 13.68 12.99 11.11
N LEU A 101 13.82 14.25 11.57
CA LEU A 101 13.18 15.40 10.96
C LEU A 101 13.62 15.59 9.50
N ALA A 102 14.92 15.44 9.22
CA ALA A 102 15.45 15.52 7.86
C ALA A 102 14.81 14.46 6.94
N LYS A 103 14.66 13.21 7.41
CA LYS A 103 13.97 12.15 6.66
C LYS A 103 12.52 12.52 6.38
N LEU A 104 11.79 13.02 7.39
CA LEU A 104 10.38 13.41 7.24
C LEU A 104 10.21 14.58 6.26
N LYS A 105 11.09 15.57 6.30
CA LYS A 105 11.08 16.71 5.37
C LYS A 105 11.42 16.32 3.94
N ALA A 106 12.18 15.25 3.73
CA ALA A 106 12.49 14.72 2.40
C ALA A 106 11.30 13.99 1.74
N ILE A 107 10.29 13.58 2.50
CA ILE A 107 9.10 12.92 1.94
C ILE A 107 8.22 13.96 1.22
N PRO A 108 7.86 13.73 -0.06
CA PRO A 108 6.98 14.61 -0.81
C PRO A 108 5.65 14.85 -0.09
N THR A 109 5.13 16.09 -0.17
CA THR A 109 3.84 16.44 0.40
C THR A 109 2.78 16.43 -0.68
N ILE A 110 1.62 15.82 -0.40
CA ILE A 110 0.45 15.83 -1.28
C ILE A 110 -0.57 16.89 -0.82
N ALA A 111 -1.47 17.24 -1.74
CA ALA A 111 -2.55 18.18 -1.47
C ALA A 111 -3.45 17.68 -0.33
N SER A 112 -3.65 18.52 0.67
CA SER A 112 -4.45 18.23 1.84
C SER A 112 -5.01 19.49 2.47
N GLN A 113 -6.06 19.34 3.26
CA GLN A 113 -6.63 20.40 4.08
C GLN A 113 -6.51 20.01 5.56
N GLU A 114 -5.92 20.85 6.35
CA GLU A 114 -5.87 20.65 7.81
C GLU A 114 -7.27 20.75 8.43
N LEU A 115 -7.57 19.87 9.35
CA LEU A 115 -8.82 19.87 10.10
C LEU A 115 -8.59 20.42 11.50
N ASN A 116 -9.59 21.13 12.03
CA ASN A 116 -9.56 21.65 13.41
C ASN A 116 -9.47 20.54 14.48
N THR A 117 -9.77 19.30 14.10
CA THR A 117 -9.67 18.10 14.95
C THR A 117 -8.25 17.53 15.03
N GLY A 118 -7.28 18.10 14.32
CA GLY A 118 -5.89 17.63 14.27
C GLY A 118 -5.61 16.60 13.16
N GLY A 119 -6.64 16.20 12.39
CA GLY A 119 -6.45 15.36 11.20
C GLY A 119 -6.25 16.17 9.94
N VAL A 120 -6.12 15.47 8.81
CA VAL A 120 -5.99 16.08 7.49
C VAL A 120 -7.03 15.47 6.54
N LYS A 121 -7.68 16.31 5.74
CA LYS A 121 -8.56 15.87 4.68
C LYS A 121 -7.75 15.68 3.40
N VAL A 122 -7.82 14.48 2.83
CA VAL A 122 -7.22 14.13 1.54
C VAL A 122 -8.27 13.41 0.71
N SER A 123 -8.41 13.77 -0.56
CA SER A 123 -9.37 13.10 -1.43
C SER A 123 -8.89 11.69 -1.79
N THR A 124 -9.83 10.79 -2.05
CA THR A 124 -9.52 9.43 -2.50
C THR A 124 -8.70 9.46 -3.79
N GLU A 125 -9.02 10.34 -4.74
CA GLU A 125 -8.30 10.49 -6.01
C GLU A 125 -6.84 10.87 -5.76
N THR A 126 -6.58 11.86 -4.87
CA THR A 126 -5.22 12.27 -4.52
C THR A 126 -4.41 11.10 -3.95
N ILE A 127 -5.02 10.22 -3.17
CA ILE A 127 -4.39 9.02 -2.62
C ILE A 127 -4.12 7.99 -3.74
N LEU A 128 -5.08 7.75 -4.62
CA LEU A 128 -4.95 6.79 -5.72
C LEU A 128 -3.90 7.21 -6.74
N ASP A 129 -3.77 8.50 -7.02
CA ASP A 129 -2.73 9.05 -7.92
C ASP A 129 -1.32 8.75 -7.43
N GLN A 130 -1.14 8.52 -6.12
CA GLN A 130 0.14 8.10 -5.55
C GLN A 130 0.39 6.59 -5.70
N HIS A 131 -0.54 5.82 -6.27
CA HIS A 131 -0.48 4.35 -6.34
C HIS A 131 -0.18 3.71 -4.98
N ALA A 132 -0.82 4.24 -3.94
CA ALA A 132 -0.63 3.76 -2.58
C ALA A 132 -1.25 2.37 -2.38
N ASP A 133 -0.57 1.54 -1.58
CA ASP A 133 -1.09 0.25 -1.13
C ASP A 133 -1.49 0.29 0.35
N LEU A 134 -1.04 1.31 1.07
CA LEU A 134 -1.40 1.59 2.46
C LEU A 134 -1.47 3.09 2.71
N VAL A 135 -2.49 3.51 3.44
CA VAL A 135 -2.55 4.81 4.10
C VAL A 135 -2.40 4.57 5.61
N ILE A 136 -1.54 5.34 6.28
CA ILE A 136 -1.33 5.24 7.72
C ILE A 136 -1.51 6.61 8.38
N GLY A 137 -2.23 6.64 9.51
CA GLY A 137 -2.42 7.85 10.29
C GLY A 137 -3.86 8.04 10.78
N TYR A 138 -4.21 9.27 11.11
CA TYR A 138 -5.54 9.62 11.63
C TYR A 138 -6.59 9.51 10.51
N ASP A 139 -7.67 8.75 10.74
CA ASP A 139 -8.67 8.43 9.73
C ASP A 139 -9.70 9.55 9.46
N THR A 140 -9.74 10.58 10.32
CA THR A 140 -10.59 11.76 10.08
C THR A 140 -10.18 12.46 8.80
N GLY A 141 -11.13 12.64 7.87
CA GLY A 141 -10.89 13.37 6.62
C GLY A 141 -10.49 12.51 5.42
N VAL A 142 -10.54 11.17 5.56
CA VAL A 142 -10.43 10.23 4.45
C VAL A 142 -11.65 9.31 4.39
N ASP A 143 -12.03 8.89 3.20
CA ASP A 143 -13.10 7.91 2.99
C ASP A 143 -12.51 6.49 2.99
N ARG A 144 -12.56 5.83 4.18
CA ARG A 144 -12.05 4.45 4.34
C ARG A 144 -12.75 3.45 3.42
N ASP A 145 -14.06 3.63 3.18
CA ASP A 145 -14.83 2.73 2.32
C ASP A 145 -14.45 2.87 0.85
N ALA A 146 -14.24 4.10 0.39
CA ALA A 146 -13.74 4.34 -0.98
C ALA A 146 -12.32 3.79 -1.15
N LEU A 147 -11.43 3.97 -0.19
CA LEU A 147 -10.08 3.39 -0.22
C LEU A 147 -10.14 1.86 -0.28
N ARG A 148 -10.93 1.22 0.58
CA ARG A 148 -11.10 -0.23 0.61
C ARG A 148 -11.63 -0.78 -0.73
N LYS A 149 -12.64 -0.12 -1.32
CA LYS A 149 -13.18 -0.49 -2.64
C LYS A 149 -12.15 -0.39 -3.75
N SER A 150 -11.19 0.52 -3.59
CA SER A 150 -10.07 0.71 -4.53
C SER A 150 -8.84 -0.17 -4.21
N GLY A 151 -8.94 -1.05 -3.21
CA GLY A 151 -7.86 -1.96 -2.84
C GLY A 151 -6.78 -1.34 -1.94
N VAL A 152 -6.91 -0.10 -1.54
CA VAL A 152 -5.99 0.60 -0.63
C VAL A 152 -6.41 0.34 0.81
N LYS A 153 -5.47 -0.10 1.64
CA LYS A 153 -5.72 -0.32 3.07
C LYS A 153 -5.52 0.99 3.85
N MET A 154 -6.33 1.18 4.90
CA MET A 154 -6.17 2.30 5.82
C MET A 154 -5.90 1.76 7.23
N TYR A 155 -4.70 2.03 7.75
CA TYR A 155 -4.36 1.74 9.14
C TYR A 155 -4.38 3.02 9.97
N SER A 156 -5.13 2.98 11.05
CA SER A 156 -5.11 4.00 12.11
C SER A 156 -4.81 3.32 13.44
N THR A 157 -4.00 3.97 14.27
CA THR A 157 -3.77 3.52 15.64
C THR A 157 -5.07 3.58 16.43
N ASP A 158 -5.24 2.72 17.43
CA ASP A 158 -6.48 2.67 18.22
C ASP A 158 -6.83 4.03 18.86
N ALA A 159 -5.82 4.81 19.23
CA ALA A 159 -6.01 6.15 19.78
C ALA A 159 -6.53 7.20 18.77
N MET A 160 -6.42 6.89 17.46
CA MET A 160 -6.79 7.79 16.36
C MET A 160 -8.07 7.34 15.65
N CYS A 161 -8.74 6.31 16.15
CA CYS A 161 -10.00 5.84 15.58
C CYS A 161 -11.15 6.75 15.98
N THR A 162 -11.88 7.27 14.99
CA THR A 162 -13.03 8.15 15.22
C THR A 162 -14.24 7.43 15.81
N ASP A 163 -14.37 6.14 15.54
CA ASP A 163 -15.47 5.27 15.97
C ASP A 163 -15.19 4.54 17.29
N LYS A 164 -13.99 4.70 17.87
CA LYS A 164 -13.61 4.14 19.16
C LYS A 164 -13.39 5.26 20.19
N LYS A 165 -13.97 5.08 21.37
CA LYS A 165 -13.57 5.89 22.50
C LYS A 165 -12.22 5.41 23.01
N PRO A 166 -11.14 6.23 22.98
CA PRO A 166 -9.86 5.82 23.51
C PRO A 166 -10.00 5.44 25.00
N PRO A 167 -9.34 4.36 25.46
CA PRO A 167 -9.25 4.10 26.88
C PRO A 167 -8.47 5.25 27.53
N ALA A 168 -9.00 5.77 28.62
CA ALA A 168 -8.33 6.78 29.41
C ALA A 168 -7.88 6.15 30.75
N PRO A 169 -6.65 6.42 31.18
CA PRO A 169 -5.56 7.15 30.54
C PRO A 169 -4.83 6.27 29.48
N ALA A 170 -4.12 6.91 28.54
CA ALA A 170 -3.23 6.20 27.62
C ALA A 170 -2.13 5.47 28.41
N THR A 171 -1.82 4.22 28.02
CA THR A 171 -0.83 3.39 28.71
C THR A 171 0.35 3.08 27.81
N PHE A 172 1.49 2.77 28.42
CA PHE A 172 2.67 2.28 27.70
C PHE A 172 2.40 0.97 26.93
N SER A 173 1.49 0.13 27.46
CA SER A 173 1.07 -1.09 26.77
C SER A 173 0.47 -0.80 25.40
N GLN A 174 -0.39 0.21 25.30
CA GLN A 174 -0.98 0.61 24.00
C GLN A 174 0.06 1.03 22.99
N VAL A 175 1.11 1.78 23.41
CA VAL A 175 2.21 2.16 22.53
C VAL A 175 2.95 0.92 22.01
N LYS A 176 3.22 -0.06 22.88
CA LYS A 176 3.89 -1.32 22.50
C LYS A 176 3.03 -2.18 21.57
N ASP A 177 1.71 -2.18 21.81
CA ASP A 177 0.77 -2.87 20.94
C ASP A 177 0.77 -2.25 19.53
N GLU A 178 0.81 -0.93 19.41
CA GLU A 178 0.92 -0.24 18.13
C GLU A 178 2.26 -0.52 17.43
N VAL A 179 3.38 -0.51 18.14
CA VAL A 179 4.68 -0.92 17.60
C VAL A 179 4.62 -2.35 17.06
N THR A 180 3.95 -3.25 17.78
CA THR A 180 3.77 -4.65 17.37
C THR A 180 2.92 -4.76 16.10
N LYS A 181 1.78 -4.05 16.02
CA LYS A 181 0.90 -4.04 14.84
C LYS A 181 1.62 -3.49 13.61
N VAL A 182 2.31 -2.36 13.74
CA VAL A 182 3.09 -1.78 12.61
C VAL A 182 4.20 -2.74 12.21
N GLY A 183 4.88 -3.38 13.18
CA GLY A 183 5.87 -4.41 12.91
C GLY A 183 5.31 -5.62 12.14
N GLN A 184 4.07 -6.03 12.42
CA GLN A 184 3.35 -7.07 11.66
C GLN A 184 2.99 -6.60 10.25
N ILE A 185 2.51 -5.38 10.07
CA ILE A 185 2.19 -4.81 8.75
C ILE A 185 3.41 -4.87 7.83
N PHE A 186 4.58 -4.47 8.34
CA PHE A 186 5.82 -4.37 7.55
C PHE A 186 6.71 -5.62 7.61
N ASP A 187 6.24 -6.71 8.26
CA ASP A 187 6.98 -7.98 8.37
C ASP A 187 8.35 -7.83 9.06
N VAL A 188 8.39 -7.04 10.11
CA VAL A 188 9.59 -6.80 10.95
C VAL A 188 9.32 -7.10 12.44
N PRO A 189 8.81 -8.32 12.78
CA PRO A 189 8.38 -8.63 14.14
C PRO A 189 9.53 -8.61 15.16
N ASP A 190 10.73 -8.99 14.74
CA ASP A 190 11.89 -9.00 15.66
C ASP A 190 12.37 -7.58 15.97
N LYS A 191 12.29 -6.68 14.98
CA LYS A 191 12.54 -5.26 15.22
C LYS A 191 11.50 -4.65 16.15
N ALA A 192 10.23 -5.02 16.02
CA ALA A 192 9.17 -4.59 16.92
C ALA A 192 9.43 -5.06 18.37
N LYS A 193 9.82 -6.32 18.56
CA LYS A 193 10.23 -6.83 19.89
C LYS A 193 11.40 -6.05 20.48
N GLN A 194 12.41 -5.73 19.65
CA GLN A 194 13.55 -4.92 20.10
C GLN A 194 13.10 -3.52 20.54
N VAL A 195 12.29 -2.83 19.74
CA VAL A 195 11.77 -1.49 20.05
C VAL A 195 10.94 -1.53 21.34
N ASN A 196 10.08 -2.55 21.50
CA ASN A 196 9.28 -2.71 22.72
C ASN A 196 10.15 -2.93 23.96
N LYS A 197 11.24 -3.70 23.86
CA LYS A 197 12.21 -3.88 24.93
C LYS A 197 12.94 -2.57 25.28
N GLU A 198 13.27 -1.75 24.30
CA GLU A 198 13.88 -0.44 24.50
C GLU A 198 12.92 0.54 25.19
N LEU A 199 11.61 0.44 24.91
CA LEU A 199 10.58 1.21 25.61
C LEU A 199 10.44 0.80 27.08
N ASP A 200 10.53 -0.50 27.39
CA ASP A 200 10.46 -1.00 28.77
C ASP A 200 11.67 -0.59 29.65
N ALA A 201 12.80 -0.22 29.02
CA ALA A 201 14.02 0.18 29.72
C ALA A 201 14.08 1.68 30.04
N LYS A 202 13.07 2.49 29.65
CA LYS A 202 12.98 3.94 29.88
C LYS A 202 12.04 4.27 31.03
#